data_f0bc9e5bd6539611b7621ff1472fee9b
#
_entry.id   f0bc9e5bd6539611b7621ff1472fee9b
#
_cell.length_a   1.000
_cell.length_b   1.000
_cell.length_c   1.000
_cell.angle_alpha   90.00
_cell.angle_beta   90.00
_cell.angle_gamma   90.00
#
_symmetry.space_group_name_H-M   'P 1'
#
loop_
_entity.id
_entity.type
_entity.pdbx_description
1 polymer ?
#
loop_
_entity_poly.entity_id
_entity_poly.type
_entity_poly.pdbx_seq_one_letter_code
_entity_poly.pdbx_strand_id
1 'polypeptide(L)'
;MANVILSKLATNNINEILANVYEFTGFISTPEKLLAEFEKTFRLIAFMPDAIGRLREDGEREAFCRNYRIIYRVVEETVYIKTVVHSRRLYPHPSFSP
;
A
#
# COMPACT_ATOMS: atom_id res chain seq x y z
N MET A 1 12.91 -13.14 -6.23
CA MET A 1 11.69 -12.49 -5.76
C MET A 1 11.86 -12.05 -4.31
N ALA A 2 11.53 -10.83 -4.02
CA ALA A 2 11.67 -10.31 -2.67
C ALA A 2 10.58 -10.84 -1.75
N ASN A 3 10.89 -10.91 -0.47
CA ASN A 3 9.90 -11.20 0.55
C ASN A 3 9.09 -9.92 0.82
N VAL A 4 7.82 -10.07 1.11
CA VAL A 4 6.96 -8.92 1.43
C VAL A 4 6.49 -9.06 2.87
N ILE A 5 6.74 -8.02 3.65
CA ILE A 5 6.31 -7.95 5.04
C ILE A 5 5.44 -6.72 5.19
N LEU A 6 4.24 -6.90 5.72
CA LEU A 6 3.35 -5.79 6.02
C LEU A 6 3.56 -5.37 7.46
N SER A 7 3.69 -4.07 7.67
CA SER A 7 3.71 -3.53 9.02
C SER A 7 2.34 -3.72 9.68
N LYS A 8 2.30 -3.61 10.98
CA LYS A 8 1.03 -3.64 11.70
C LYS A 8 0.12 -2.51 11.22
N LEU A 9 0.69 -1.34 10.99
CA LEU A 9 -0.07 -0.20 10.47
C LEU A 9 -0.67 -0.51 9.10
N ALA A 10 0.13 -1.07 8.18
CA ALA A 10 -0.36 -1.41 6.85
C ALA A 10 -1.49 -2.43 6.92
N THR A 11 -1.36 -3.44 7.76
CA THR A 11 -2.41 -4.44 7.96
C THR A 11 -3.69 -3.78 8.47
N ASN A 12 -3.56 -2.91 9.47
CA ASN A 12 -4.72 -2.19 10.01
C ASN A 12 -5.34 -1.27 8.96
N ASN A 13 -4.52 -0.60 8.15
CA ASN A 13 -5.02 0.25 7.07
C ASN A 13 -5.87 -0.55 6.09
N ILE A 14 -5.36 -1.69 5.66
CA ILE A 14 -6.08 -2.53 4.70
C ILE A 14 -7.41 -3.02 5.30
N ASN A 15 -7.37 -3.49 6.54
CA ASN A 15 -8.58 -3.96 7.19
C ASN A 15 -9.63 -2.86 7.30
N GLU A 16 -9.21 -1.64 7.64
CA GLU A 16 -10.11 -0.50 7.74
C GLU A 16 -10.68 -0.12 6.37
N ILE A 17 -9.83 -0.10 5.34
CA ILE A 17 -10.26 0.19 3.98
C ILE A 17 -11.31 -0.83 3.53
N LEU A 18 -11.06 -2.12 3.77
CA LEU A 18 -11.98 -3.16 3.34
C LEU A 18 -13.30 -3.07 4.10
N ALA A 19 -13.25 -2.77 5.38
CA ALA A 19 -14.46 -2.60 6.18
C ALA A 19 -15.29 -1.43 5.69
N ASN A 20 -14.64 -0.31 5.39
CA ASN A 20 -15.32 0.89 4.88
C ASN A 20 -15.96 0.62 3.52
N VAL A 21 -15.27 -0.09 2.64
CA VAL A 21 -15.80 -0.43 1.32
C VAL A 21 -17.01 -1.34 1.46
N TYR A 22 -16.95 -2.31 2.38
CA TYR A 22 -18.08 -3.19 2.64
C TYR A 22 -19.29 -2.40 3.16
N GLU A 23 -19.06 -1.52 4.10
CA GLU A 23 -20.14 -0.67 4.63
C GLU A 23 -20.78 0.18 3.54
N PHE A 24 -19.95 0.74 2.68
CA PHE A 24 -20.44 1.63 1.64
C PHE A 24 -21.23 0.88 0.57
N THR A 25 -20.75 -0.28 0.14
CA THR A 25 -21.37 -1.02 -0.97
C THR A 25 -22.42 -2.01 -0.53
N GLY A 26 -22.28 -2.56 0.68
CA GLY A 26 -23.16 -3.61 1.19
C GLY A 26 -22.89 -4.99 0.59
N PHE A 27 -21.88 -5.12 -0.28
CA PHE A 27 -21.56 -6.39 -0.94
C PHE A 27 -20.17 -6.85 -0.53
N ILE A 28 -20.08 -8.10 -0.06
CA ILE A 28 -18.79 -8.66 0.35
C ILE A 28 -17.84 -8.86 -0.85
N SER A 29 -18.40 -9.05 -2.03
CA SER A 29 -17.59 -9.24 -3.23
C SER A 29 -16.72 -8.04 -3.54
N THR A 30 -17.14 -6.83 -3.19
CA THR A 30 -16.38 -5.61 -3.50
C THR A 30 -15.08 -5.54 -2.68
N PRO A 31 -15.11 -5.67 -1.35
CA PRO A 31 -13.85 -5.70 -0.60
C PRO A 31 -12.98 -6.92 -0.95
N GLU A 32 -13.59 -8.06 -1.30
CA GLU A 32 -12.80 -9.22 -1.71
C GLU A 32 -12.01 -8.93 -2.99
N LYS A 33 -12.62 -8.27 -3.95
CA LYS A 33 -11.94 -7.89 -5.19
C LYS A 33 -10.83 -6.88 -4.91
N LEU A 34 -11.08 -5.92 -4.04
CA LEU A 34 -10.08 -4.93 -3.68
C LEU A 34 -8.88 -5.58 -2.99
N LEU A 35 -9.14 -6.53 -2.08
CA LEU A 35 -8.06 -7.26 -1.42
C LEU A 35 -7.21 -8.02 -2.45
N ALA A 36 -7.85 -8.66 -3.42
CA ALA A 36 -7.14 -9.36 -4.47
C ALA A 36 -6.26 -8.41 -5.28
N GLU A 37 -6.73 -7.18 -5.51
CA GLU A 37 -5.95 -6.16 -6.21
C GLU A 37 -4.72 -5.75 -5.39
N PHE A 38 -4.89 -5.55 -4.08
CA PHE A 38 -3.77 -5.26 -3.21
C PHE A 38 -2.74 -6.39 -3.24
N GLU A 39 -3.19 -7.61 -3.13
CA GLU A 39 -2.29 -8.77 -3.14
C GLU A 39 -1.54 -8.89 -4.46
N LYS A 40 -2.22 -8.63 -5.56
CA LYS A 40 -1.59 -8.62 -6.87
C LYS A 40 -0.50 -7.53 -6.94
N THR A 41 -0.79 -6.35 -6.42
CA THR A 41 0.17 -5.26 -6.41
C THR A 41 1.38 -5.60 -5.56
N PHE A 42 1.16 -6.20 -4.40
CA PHE A 42 2.26 -6.63 -3.53
C PHE A 42 3.15 -7.65 -4.23
N ARG A 43 2.56 -8.58 -4.98
CA ARG A 43 3.35 -9.55 -5.74
C ARG A 43 4.18 -8.88 -6.84
N LEU A 44 3.61 -7.89 -7.51
CA LEU A 44 4.35 -7.13 -8.52
C LEU A 44 5.51 -6.37 -7.89
N ILE A 45 5.29 -5.75 -6.74
CA ILE A 45 6.35 -5.06 -6.01
C ILE A 45 7.46 -6.05 -5.61
N ALA A 46 7.07 -7.23 -5.14
CA ALA A 46 8.04 -8.25 -4.74
C ALA A 46 8.88 -8.72 -5.93
N PHE A 47 8.28 -8.78 -7.11
CA PHE A 47 8.95 -9.22 -8.30
C PHE A 47 9.91 -8.17 -8.85
N MET A 48 9.49 -6.90 -8.85
CA MET A 48 10.30 -5.79 -9.36
C MET A 48 10.18 -4.59 -8.43
N PRO A 49 10.80 -4.66 -7.25
CA PRO A 49 10.59 -3.62 -6.24
C PRO A 49 11.08 -2.24 -6.67
N ASP A 50 12.11 -2.19 -7.52
CA ASP A 50 12.64 -0.91 -7.97
C ASP A 50 11.94 -0.35 -9.20
N ALA A 51 11.16 -1.18 -9.90
CA ALA A 51 10.50 -0.78 -11.14
C ALA A 51 9.05 -0.40 -10.94
N ILE A 52 8.35 -1.03 -9.98
CA ILE A 52 6.92 -0.85 -9.81
C ILE A 52 6.60 0.46 -9.08
N GLY A 53 7.32 0.74 -8.01
CA GLY A 53 7.09 1.96 -7.25
C GLY A 53 8.10 3.03 -7.61
N ARG A 54 7.73 4.28 -7.40
CA ARG A 54 8.64 5.39 -7.64
C ARG A 54 9.28 5.83 -6.32
N LEU A 55 10.53 6.25 -6.42
CA LEU A 55 11.29 6.71 -5.27
C LEU A 55 10.78 8.07 -4.80
N ARG A 56 10.61 8.21 -3.49
CA ARG A 56 10.23 9.46 -2.86
C ARG A 56 11.48 10.16 -2.32
N GLU A 57 11.30 11.43 -1.96
CA GLU A 57 12.41 12.23 -1.43
C GLU A 57 12.93 11.68 -0.11
N ASP A 58 12.08 11.01 0.66
CA ASP A 58 12.46 10.47 1.97
C ASP A 58 13.15 9.12 1.88
N GLY A 59 13.42 8.63 0.67
CA GLY A 59 14.06 7.34 0.48
C GLY A 59 13.10 6.17 0.47
N GLU A 60 11.83 6.41 0.69
CA GLU A 60 10.80 5.40 0.57
C GLU A 60 10.27 5.37 -0.85
N ARG A 61 9.51 4.34 -1.18
CA ARG A 61 8.89 4.21 -2.50
C ARG A 61 7.39 4.20 -2.35
N GLU A 62 6.71 4.63 -3.40
CA GLU A 62 5.26 4.56 -3.42
C GLU A 62 4.78 3.91 -4.70
N ALA A 63 3.80 3.04 -4.56
CA ALA A 63 3.12 2.40 -5.66
C ALA A 63 1.63 2.68 -5.51
N PHE A 64 0.91 2.56 -6.60
CA PHE A 64 -0.52 2.82 -6.60
C PHE A 64 -1.30 1.55 -6.90
N CYS A 65 -2.40 1.38 -6.19
CA CYS A 65 -3.37 0.34 -6.45
C CYS A 65 -4.73 1.02 -6.37
N ARG A 66 -5.36 1.19 -7.53
CA ARG A 66 -6.61 1.94 -7.64
C ARG A 66 -6.43 3.34 -7.04
N ASN A 67 -7.25 3.70 -6.07
CA ASN A 67 -7.21 5.02 -5.44
C ASN A 67 -6.35 5.05 -4.18
N TYR A 68 -5.49 4.06 -4.01
CA TYR A 68 -4.68 3.94 -2.80
C TYR A 68 -3.20 4.01 -3.12
N ARG A 69 -2.44 4.58 -2.20
CA ARG A 69 -0.98 4.61 -2.28
C ARG A 69 -0.43 3.61 -1.28
N ILE A 70 0.54 2.85 -1.74
CA ILE A 70 1.24 1.87 -0.93
C ILE A 70 2.64 2.44 -0.72
N ILE A 71 2.97 2.73 0.51
CA ILE A 71 4.30 3.26 0.86
C ILE A 71 5.13 2.11 1.36
N TYR A 72 6.29 1.92 0.77
CA TYR A 72 7.13 0.79 1.13
C TYR A 72 8.60 1.16 1.05
N ARG A 73 9.42 0.31 1.67
CA ARG A 73 10.87 0.43 1.65
C ARG A 73 11.44 -0.92 1.27
N VAL A 74 12.52 -0.90 0.50
CA VAL A 74 13.21 -2.12 0.11
C VAL A 74 14.55 -2.16 0.85
N VAL A 75 14.77 -3.22 1.59
CA VAL A 75 16.02 -3.45 2.30
C VAL A 75 16.49 -4.83 1.91
N GLU A 76 17.59 -4.89 1.17
CA GLU A 76 18.10 -6.12 0.61
C GLU A 76 17.04 -6.81 -0.22
N GLU A 77 16.62 -8.01 0.15
CA GLU A 77 15.60 -8.75 -0.61
C GLU A 77 14.24 -8.74 0.09
N THR A 78 14.01 -7.75 0.93
CA THR A 78 12.74 -7.64 1.65
C THR A 78 12.07 -6.31 1.33
N VAL A 79 10.78 -6.40 1.01
CA VAL A 79 9.92 -5.24 0.81
C VAL A 79 9.09 -5.08 2.08
N TYR A 80 9.25 -3.94 2.72
CA TYR A 80 8.47 -3.61 3.92
C TYR A 80 7.36 -2.65 3.53
N ILE A 81 6.13 -3.13 3.55
CA ILE A 81 4.96 -2.28 3.29
C ILE A 81 4.68 -1.52 4.58
N LYS A 82 4.86 -0.22 4.52
CA LYS A 82 4.78 0.62 5.70
C LYS A 82 3.36 1.05 6.01
N THR A 83 2.64 1.47 4.97
CA THR A 83 1.27 1.94 5.13
C THR A 83 0.56 1.94 3.79
N VAL A 84 -0.77 1.91 3.84
CA VAL A 84 -1.63 2.02 2.67
C VAL A 84 -2.63 3.13 2.96
N VAL A 85 -2.64 4.17 2.13
CA VAL A 85 -3.50 5.33 2.35
C VAL A 85 -4.19 5.70 1.06
N HIS A 86 -5.29 6.42 1.17
CA HIS A 86 -5.97 6.94 -0.01
C HIS A 86 -5.01 7.87 -0.78
N SER A 87 -5.04 7.80 -2.10
CA SER A 87 -4.09 8.54 -2.94
C SER A 87 -4.17 10.05 -2.76
N ARG A 88 -5.32 10.55 -2.32
CA ARG A 88 -5.50 11.98 -2.07
C ARG A 88 -4.96 12.43 -0.72
N ARG A 89 -4.66 11.49 0.17
CA ARG A 89 -4.12 11.83 1.47
C ARG A 89 -2.64 12.14 1.35
N LEU A 90 -2.21 13.20 1.96
CA LEU A 90 -0.79 13.54 2.02
C LEU A 90 -0.11 12.61 3.00
N TYR A 91 0.97 11.98 2.56
CA TYR A 91 1.69 11.05 3.41
C TYR A 91 3.16 11.00 3.07
N PRO A 92 3.93 10.85 4.07
CA PRO A 92 3.87 11.70 5.25
C PRO A 92 4.09 13.09 4.73
N HIS A 93 3.81 14.08 5.45
CA HIS A 93 4.15 15.39 4.96
C HIS A 93 4.90 16.17 6.03
N PRO A 94 6.04 15.67 6.43
CA PRO A 94 6.85 16.40 7.40
C PRO A 94 7.21 17.78 6.89
N SER A 95 7.27 17.91 5.57
CA SER A 95 7.56 19.21 4.96
C SER A 95 6.39 20.17 5.04
N PHE A 96 5.20 19.66 5.30
CA PHE A 96 4.01 20.50 5.50
C PHE A 96 3.72 20.70 6.95
N SER A 97 4.39 19.96 7.75
CA SER A 97 4.30 20.21 9.18
C SER A 97 4.95 21.54 9.37
N PRO A 98 4.15 22.49 9.63
CA PRO A 98 4.74 23.79 9.87
C PRO A 98 5.65 23.71 11.05
#